data_b0f4eb8b5afa6877b4e2981e5abff828
#
_entry.id   b0f4eb8b5afa6877b4e2981e5abff828
#
_cell.length_a   1.000
_cell.length_b   1.000
_cell.length_c   1.000
_cell.angle_alpha   90.00
_cell.angle_beta   90.00
_cell.angle_gamma   90.00
#
_symmetry.space_group_name_H-M   'P 1'
#
loop_
_entity.id
_entity.type
_entity.pdbx_description
1 polymer ?
#
loop_
_entity_poly.entity_id
_entity_poly.type
_entity_poly.pdbx_seq_one_letter_code
_entity_poly.pdbx_strand_id
1 'polypeptide(L)'
;MQDAETASALGVAPDRVYAVTFAVGAALSGLAGALLAPLSGVVPTMGAAYISRAFITVITGGSAILAGTLTASGLLGTVSTLGTFLSTPVLGEVAMLVVAVVLLRLLPRGITGRVLRRAL
;
A
#
# COMPACT_ATOMS: atom_id res chain seq x y z
N MET A 1 6.36 -10.33 12.90
CA MET A 1 6.69 -11.08 14.13
C MET A 1 6.14 -10.29 15.31
N GLN A 2 5.24 -10.87 16.07
CA GLN A 2 4.67 -10.21 17.26
C GLN A 2 5.55 -10.43 18.50
N ASP A 3 6.39 -11.48 18.47
CA ASP A 3 7.26 -11.83 19.58
C ASP A 3 8.58 -12.42 19.03
N ALA A 4 9.62 -11.59 19.03
CA ALA A 4 10.94 -11.98 18.52
C ALA A 4 11.67 -12.92 19.50
N GLU A 5 11.37 -12.82 20.78
CA GLU A 5 11.97 -13.63 21.82
C GLU A 5 11.48 -15.09 21.74
N THR A 6 10.18 -15.29 21.57
CA THR A 6 9.58 -16.62 21.36
C THR A 6 10.05 -17.24 20.05
N ALA A 7 10.22 -16.46 18.98
CA ALA A 7 10.73 -16.94 17.69
C ALA A 7 12.18 -17.41 17.80
N SER A 8 13.03 -16.73 18.56
CA SER A 8 14.41 -17.11 18.77
C SER A 8 14.52 -18.42 19.57
N ALA A 9 13.65 -18.62 20.54
CA ALA A 9 13.57 -19.87 21.32
C ALA A 9 13.19 -21.09 20.47
N LEU A 10 12.44 -20.86 19.35
CA LEU A 10 12.07 -21.87 18.36
C LEU A 10 13.14 -22.08 17.27
N GLY A 11 14.32 -21.46 17.39
CA GLY A 11 15.44 -21.62 16.45
C GLY A 11 15.36 -20.74 15.19
N VAL A 12 14.42 -19.81 15.13
CA VAL A 12 14.34 -18.82 14.04
C VAL A 12 15.24 -17.64 14.38
N ALA A 13 16.13 -17.25 13.47
CA ALA A 13 16.98 -16.07 13.62
C ALA A 13 16.19 -14.80 13.23
N PRO A 14 15.74 -13.97 14.18
CA PRO A 14 14.92 -12.77 13.88
C PRO A 14 15.64 -11.80 12.96
N ASP A 15 16.94 -11.59 13.15
CA ASP A 15 17.77 -10.67 12.38
C ASP A 15 17.79 -11.03 10.89
N ARG A 16 17.82 -12.33 10.56
CA ARG A 16 17.78 -12.80 9.18
C ARG A 16 16.43 -12.53 8.54
N VAL A 17 15.35 -12.72 9.29
CA VAL A 17 13.98 -12.44 8.81
C VAL A 17 13.81 -10.93 8.56
N TYR A 18 14.28 -10.08 9.47
CA TYR A 18 14.25 -8.63 9.29
C TYR A 18 15.11 -8.19 8.09
N ALA A 19 16.31 -8.74 7.94
CA ALA A 19 17.17 -8.42 6.80
C ALA A 19 16.52 -8.79 5.45
N VAL A 20 15.94 -9.99 5.35
CA VAL A 20 15.26 -10.43 4.12
C VAL A 20 14.04 -9.56 3.84
N THR A 21 13.22 -9.28 4.84
CA THR A 21 12.02 -8.46 4.68
C THR A 21 12.39 -7.05 4.23
N PHE A 22 13.43 -6.46 4.83
CA PHE A 22 13.94 -5.15 4.45
C PHE A 22 14.48 -5.16 3.00
N ALA A 23 15.25 -6.17 2.64
CA ALA A 23 15.81 -6.31 1.29
C ALA A 23 14.71 -6.43 0.22
N VAL A 24 13.66 -7.22 0.49
CA VAL A 24 12.51 -7.35 -0.42
C VAL A 24 11.75 -6.03 -0.52
N GLY A 25 11.51 -5.34 0.59
CA GLY A 25 10.85 -4.03 0.61
C GLY A 25 11.64 -2.98 -0.17
N ALA A 26 12.96 -2.93 0.02
CA ALA A 26 13.85 -2.02 -0.70
C ALA A 26 13.86 -2.31 -2.22
N ALA A 27 13.91 -3.59 -2.60
CA ALA A 27 13.86 -4.00 -4.00
C ALA A 27 12.53 -3.59 -4.68
N LEU A 28 11.40 -3.84 -4.02
CA LEU A 28 10.08 -3.43 -4.53
C LEU A 28 9.96 -1.91 -4.65
N SER A 29 10.44 -1.18 -3.67
CA SER A 29 10.46 0.29 -3.68
C SER A 29 11.34 0.84 -4.81
N GLY A 30 12.52 0.24 -5.01
CA GLY A 30 13.41 0.59 -6.12
C GLY A 30 12.78 0.33 -7.49
N LEU A 31 12.12 -0.82 -7.67
CA LEU A 31 11.39 -1.14 -8.89
C LEU A 31 10.24 -0.16 -9.14
N ALA A 32 9.47 0.18 -8.11
CA ALA A 32 8.41 1.16 -8.23
C ALA A 32 8.94 2.52 -8.68
N GLY A 33 10.04 2.99 -8.08
CA GLY A 33 10.72 4.23 -8.47
C GLY A 33 11.22 4.20 -9.92
N ALA A 34 11.82 3.10 -10.35
CA ALA A 34 12.32 2.92 -11.71
C ALA A 34 11.19 2.95 -12.76
N LEU A 35 10.03 2.40 -12.43
CA LEU A 35 8.85 2.42 -13.31
C LEU A 35 8.18 3.80 -13.36
N LEU A 36 8.19 4.54 -12.25
CA LEU A 36 7.59 5.87 -12.17
C LEU A 36 8.46 6.97 -12.77
N ALA A 37 9.78 6.82 -12.71
CA ALA A 37 10.73 7.82 -13.20
C ALA A 37 10.48 8.30 -14.64
N PRO A 38 10.27 7.42 -15.64
CA PRO A 38 10.01 7.85 -17.01
C PRO A 38 8.63 8.49 -17.20
N LEU A 39 7.67 8.23 -16.32
CA LEU A 39 6.29 8.72 -16.42
C LEU A 39 6.11 10.11 -15.81
N SER A 40 6.74 10.36 -14.67
CA SER A 40 6.56 11.60 -13.89
C SER A 40 7.74 12.55 -13.94
N GLY A 41 8.86 12.13 -14.54
CA GLY A 41 10.13 12.85 -14.43
C GLY A 41 10.74 12.68 -13.04
N VAL A 42 12.05 12.89 -12.94
CA VAL A 42 12.79 12.75 -11.67
C VAL A 42 13.04 14.14 -11.10
N VAL A 43 12.37 14.43 -9.99
CA VAL A 43 12.62 15.65 -9.20
C VAL A 43 12.95 15.27 -7.75
N PRO A 44 13.80 16.05 -7.05
CA PRO A 44 14.22 15.68 -5.68
C PRO A 44 13.07 15.51 -4.69
N THR A 45 11.94 16.17 -4.92
CA THR A 45 10.77 16.17 -4.03
C THR A 45 9.70 15.15 -4.40
N MET A 46 9.87 14.40 -5.51
CA MET A 46 8.84 13.45 -5.98
C MET A 46 8.47 12.42 -4.93
N GLY A 47 9.43 11.96 -4.12
CA GLY A 47 9.19 10.97 -3.06
C GLY A 47 8.14 11.43 -2.04
N ALA A 48 8.13 12.70 -1.68
CA ALA A 48 7.18 13.24 -0.72
C ALA A 48 5.71 13.13 -1.19
N ALA A 49 5.46 13.35 -2.48
CA ALA A 49 4.13 13.20 -3.07
C ALA A 49 3.63 11.75 -3.04
N TYR A 50 4.53 10.78 -3.23
CA TYR A 50 4.17 9.35 -3.23
C TYR A 50 4.04 8.76 -1.83
N ILE A 51 4.72 9.31 -0.81
CA ILE A 51 4.61 8.83 0.58
C ILE A 51 3.16 8.90 1.06
N SER A 52 2.48 10.02 0.86
CA SER A 52 1.09 10.18 1.29
C SER A 52 0.15 9.19 0.62
N ARG A 53 0.31 8.97 -0.68
CA ARG A 53 -0.49 7.99 -1.45
C ARG A 53 -0.22 6.55 -1.01
N ALA A 54 1.05 6.21 -0.79
CA ALA A 54 1.44 4.89 -0.30
C ALA A 54 0.86 4.63 1.10
N PHE A 55 0.90 5.62 1.98
CA PHE A 55 0.37 5.51 3.34
C PHE A 55 -1.14 5.26 3.35
N ILE A 56 -1.89 6.01 2.55
CA ILE A 56 -3.33 5.82 2.38
C ILE A 56 -3.64 4.42 1.84
N THR A 57 -2.88 3.96 0.86
CA THR A 57 -3.05 2.63 0.25
C THR A 57 -2.81 1.51 1.26
N VAL A 58 -1.77 1.62 2.08
CA VAL A 58 -1.43 0.62 3.11
C VAL A 58 -2.52 0.57 4.18
N ILE A 59 -2.99 1.73 4.67
CA ILE A 59 -4.05 1.79 5.67
C ILE A 59 -5.35 1.19 5.12
N THR A 60 -5.72 1.54 3.88
CA THR A 60 -6.95 1.04 3.23
C THR A 60 -6.85 -0.46 2.93
N GLY A 61 -5.67 -0.99 2.69
CA GLY A 61 -5.41 -2.42 2.49
C GLY A 61 -5.73 -3.28 3.71
N GLY A 62 -5.58 -2.74 4.91
CA GLY A 62 -5.97 -3.36 6.17
C GLY A 62 -5.08 -4.53 6.59
N SER A 63 -5.65 -5.49 7.32
CA SER A 63 -4.92 -6.56 8.02
C SER A 63 -4.29 -7.63 7.11
N ALA A 64 -4.77 -7.79 5.88
CA ALA A 64 -4.15 -8.70 4.91
C ALA A 64 -3.12 -7.96 4.06
N ILE A 65 -1.90 -7.91 4.55
CA ILE A 65 -0.82 -7.02 4.10
C ILE A 65 -0.59 -7.08 2.57
N LEU A 66 -0.46 -8.23 1.97
CA LEU A 66 -0.16 -8.34 0.54
C LEU A 66 -1.43 -8.24 -0.34
N ALA A 67 -2.43 -9.06 -0.07
CA ALA A 67 -3.65 -9.06 -0.86
C ALA A 67 -4.45 -7.76 -0.67
N GLY A 68 -4.47 -7.22 0.55
CA GLY A 68 -5.13 -5.95 0.87
C GLY A 68 -4.50 -4.75 0.17
N THR A 69 -3.18 -4.63 0.18
CA THR A 69 -2.48 -3.54 -0.50
C THR A 69 -2.58 -3.64 -2.02
N LEU A 70 -2.53 -4.84 -2.60
CA LEU A 70 -2.71 -5.03 -4.05
C LEU A 70 -4.11 -4.64 -4.51
N THR A 71 -5.15 -5.08 -3.79
CA THR A 71 -6.53 -4.71 -4.13
C THR A 71 -6.81 -3.24 -3.89
N ALA A 72 -6.32 -2.67 -2.79
CA ALA A 72 -6.46 -1.26 -2.48
C ALA A 72 -5.72 -0.38 -3.50
N SER A 73 -4.48 -0.72 -3.87
CA SER A 73 -3.73 0.04 -4.86
C SER A 73 -4.39 0.02 -6.24
N GLY A 74 -4.90 -1.14 -6.66
CA GLY A 74 -5.65 -1.26 -7.91
C GLY A 74 -6.92 -0.41 -7.91
N LEU A 75 -7.69 -0.47 -6.83
CA LEU A 75 -8.96 0.25 -6.73
C LEU A 75 -8.75 1.77 -6.58
N LEU A 76 -7.87 2.19 -5.69
CA LEU A 76 -7.55 3.61 -5.50
C LEU A 76 -6.85 4.21 -6.72
N GLY A 77 -5.98 3.44 -7.37
CA GLY A 77 -5.31 3.85 -8.61
C GLY A 77 -6.30 4.08 -9.75
N THR A 78 -7.24 3.16 -9.97
CA THR A 78 -8.28 3.33 -11.01
C THR A 78 -9.19 4.52 -10.72
N VAL A 79 -9.61 4.72 -9.47
CA VAL A 79 -10.41 5.89 -9.05
C VAL A 79 -9.65 7.19 -9.27
N SER A 80 -8.39 7.25 -8.87
CA SER A 80 -7.55 8.43 -9.07
C SER A 80 -7.38 8.75 -10.55
N THR A 81 -7.10 7.74 -11.39
CA THR A 81 -6.90 7.92 -12.83
C THR A 81 -8.19 8.38 -13.52
N LEU A 82 -9.33 7.76 -13.21
CA LEU A 82 -10.62 8.16 -13.76
C LEU A 82 -11.01 9.58 -13.32
N GLY A 83 -10.81 9.91 -12.05
CA GLY A 83 -11.07 11.24 -11.52
C GLY A 83 -10.21 12.31 -12.20
N THR A 84 -8.94 12.02 -12.45
CA THR A 84 -8.03 12.92 -13.18
C THR A 84 -8.43 13.04 -14.65
N PHE A 85 -8.86 11.97 -15.27
CA PHE A 85 -9.25 11.99 -16.69
C PHE A 85 -10.56 12.75 -16.94
N LEU A 86 -11.52 12.62 -16.03
CA LEU A 86 -12.85 13.25 -16.17
C LEU A 86 -12.87 14.73 -15.78
N SER A 87 -11.91 15.19 -14.98
CA SER A 87 -11.94 16.55 -14.41
C SER A 87 -10.55 17.17 -14.38
N THR A 88 -9.91 17.19 -13.21
CA THR A 88 -8.59 17.78 -12.99
C THR A 88 -7.75 16.88 -12.09
N PRO A 89 -6.40 16.96 -12.14
CA PRO A 89 -5.53 16.18 -11.27
C PRO A 89 -5.85 16.36 -9.78
N VAL A 90 -6.24 17.55 -9.37
CA VAL A 90 -6.63 17.87 -7.99
C VAL A 90 -7.91 17.13 -7.59
N LEU A 91 -8.91 17.10 -8.47
CA LEU A 91 -10.16 16.37 -8.21
C LEU A 91 -9.95 14.85 -8.18
N GLY A 92 -9.02 14.33 -8.98
CA GLY A 92 -8.62 12.93 -8.90
C GLY A 92 -8.02 12.55 -7.53
N GLU A 93 -7.21 13.43 -6.96
CA GLU A 93 -6.63 13.24 -5.63
C GLU A 93 -7.69 13.33 -4.51
N VAL A 94 -8.58 14.30 -4.60
CA VAL A 94 -9.72 14.43 -3.67
C VAL A 94 -10.66 13.23 -3.77
N ALA A 95 -10.97 12.76 -4.96
CA ALA A 95 -11.78 11.56 -5.17
C ALA A 95 -11.14 10.32 -4.54
N MET A 96 -9.83 10.14 -4.70
CA MET A 96 -9.07 9.07 -4.05
C MET A 96 -9.18 9.13 -2.51
N LEU A 97 -9.04 10.32 -1.93
CA LEU A 97 -9.16 10.52 -0.47
C LEU A 97 -10.58 10.20 0.02
N VAL A 98 -11.60 10.71 -0.67
CA VAL A 98 -13.00 10.45 -0.31
C VAL A 98 -13.31 8.96 -0.37
N VAL A 99 -12.90 8.28 -1.44
CA VAL A 99 -13.09 6.83 -1.58
C VAL A 99 -12.35 6.06 -0.50
N ALA A 100 -11.11 6.46 -0.16
CA ALA A 100 -10.34 5.85 0.93
C ALA A 100 -11.07 6.00 2.27
N VAL A 101 -11.57 7.18 2.61
CA VAL A 101 -12.33 7.44 3.85
C VAL A 101 -13.63 6.63 3.88
N VAL A 102 -14.37 6.58 2.77
CA VAL A 102 -15.60 5.79 2.66
C VAL A 102 -15.31 4.30 2.82
N LEU A 103 -14.25 3.80 2.19
CA LEU A 103 -13.82 2.40 2.33
C LEU A 103 -13.43 2.07 3.78
N LEU A 104 -12.68 2.94 4.45
CA LEU A 104 -12.32 2.76 5.85
C LEU A 104 -13.54 2.77 6.77
N ARG A 105 -14.54 3.60 6.47
CA ARG A 105 -15.77 3.67 7.25
C ARG A 105 -16.68 2.45 7.04
N LEU A 106 -16.77 1.96 5.81
CA LEU A 106 -17.59 0.80 5.45
C LEU A 106 -16.91 -0.53 5.80
N LEU A 107 -15.58 -0.57 5.71
CA LEU A 107 -14.76 -1.75 5.98
C LEU A 107 -13.66 -1.42 7.00
N PRO A 108 -13.99 -1.29 8.30
CA PRO A 108 -13.02 -0.90 9.34
C PRO A 108 -11.87 -1.89 9.54
N ARG A 109 -11.93 -3.06 8.90
CA ARG A 109 -10.88 -4.10 8.89
C ARG A 109 -10.15 -4.22 7.56
N GLY A 110 -10.31 -3.24 6.66
CA GLY A 110 -9.77 -3.28 5.30
C GLY A 110 -10.59 -4.14 4.34
N ILE A 111 -10.32 -3.98 3.05
CA ILE A 111 -11.07 -4.66 1.96
C ILE A 111 -10.99 -6.19 2.11
N THR A 112 -9.88 -6.70 2.57
CA THR A 112 -9.59 -8.15 2.61
C THR A 112 -10.14 -8.87 3.84
N GLY A 113 -10.38 -8.18 4.95
CA GLY A 113 -10.89 -8.80 6.19
C GLY A 113 -12.28 -9.42 6.07
N ARG A 114 -13.05 -9.01 5.06
CA ARG A 114 -14.40 -9.52 4.82
C ARG A 114 -14.47 -10.61 3.74
N VAL A 115 -13.56 -10.55 2.76
CA VAL A 115 -13.54 -11.47 1.62
C VAL A 115 -12.92 -12.82 2.00
N LEU A 116 -11.82 -12.82 2.74
CA LEU A 116 -11.17 -14.07 3.16
C LEU A 116 -12.01 -14.89 4.17
N ARG A 117 -12.83 -14.24 4.98
CA ARG A 117 -13.68 -14.94 5.96
C ARG A 117 -14.90 -15.65 5.34
N ARG A 118 -15.19 -15.38 4.05
CA ARG A 118 -16.23 -16.11 3.30
C ARG A 118 -15.67 -17.26 2.48
N ALA A 119 -14.34 -17.36 2.36
CA ALA A 119 -13.66 -18.40 1.56
C ALA A 119 -13.05 -19.51 2.42
N LEU A 120 -13.11 -19.40 3.76
CA LEU A 120 -12.76 -20.42 4.76
C LEU A 120 -14.00 -20.80 5.57
#